data_990069786c594f4b6d64bb092acba4a0
#
_entry.id   990069786c594f4b6d64bb092acba4a0
#
_cell.length_a   1.000
_cell.length_b   1.000
_cell.length_c   1.000
_cell.angle_alpha   90.00
_cell.angle_beta   90.00
_cell.angle_gamma   90.00
#
_symmetry.space_group_name_H-M   'P 1'
#
loop_
_entity.id
_entity.type
_entity.pdbx_description
1 polymer ?
#
loop_
_entity_poly.entity_id
_entity_poly.type
_entity_poly.pdbx_seq_one_letter_code
_entity_poly.pdbx_strand_id
1 'polypeptide(L)'
;MSFGPGEPPYATPPQQPSGGARSTRNRAIAIGLSAAVVAGLAVFGTYMVLETSEAKENRSSGSAGQDDKPSGGDSGDTGGAIAGLKSWDGAELARNHSAGDVDYPMPPPVGGDHNPSWLNCDGDVYEKAVPNVNAVHSLEHGAVWVTYSTKAADGDVAKLAERVRSTPFTLMSPYAEQKGAIVLSAWGKQVTVDSADDRRVDQFLAQYVQGPQTPEPGAPCTGGLETVPQ
;
A
#
# COMPACT_ATOMS: atom_id res chain seq x y z
N MET A 1 -20.41 -2.30 -71.21
CA MET A 1 -19.30 -3.07 -70.67
C MET A 1 -18.48 -2.08 -69.82
N SER A 2 -18.61 -2.19 -68.48
CA SER A 2 -17.93 -1.30 -67.57
C SER A 2 -16.98 -2.13 -66.68
N PHE A 3 -15.70 -1.86 -66.78
CA PHE A 3 -14.68 -2.50 -65.97
C PHE A 3 -14.53 -1.73 -64.63
N GLY A 4 -14.75 -2.42 -63.51
CA GLY A 4 -14.50 -1.89 -62.20
C GLY A 4 -13.00 -1.89 -61.86
N PRO A 5 -12.54 -0.97 -60.97
CA PRO A 5 -11.12 -0.89 -60.59
C PRO A 5 -10.70 -2.04 -59.66
N GLY A 6 -9.56 -2.65 -59.99
CA GLY A 6 -8.98 -3.79 -59.27
C GLY A 6 -8.41 -3.38 -57.90
N GLU A 7 -8.55 -4.29 -56.94
CA GLU A 7 -7.97 -4.20 -55.60
C GLU A 7 -6.41 -4.22 -55.66
N PRO A 8 -5.74 -3.48 -54.78
CA PRO A 8 -4.28 -3.54 -54.67
C PRO A 8 -3.83 -4.84 -53.98
N PRO A 9 -2.65 -5.39 -54.33
CA PRO A 9 -2.14 -6.64 -53.76
C PRO A 9 -1.70 -6.44 -52.28
N TYR A 10 -2.10 -7.38 -51.44
CA TYR A 10 -1.72 -7.46 -50.04
C TYR A 10 -0.20 -7.52 -49.85
N ALA A 11 0.37 -6.63 -49.10
CA ALA A 11 1.77 -6.65 -48.68
C ALA A 11 1.97 -7.74 -47.62
N THR A 12 2.90 -8.65 -47.89
CA THR A 12 3.34 -9.69 -46.96
C THR A 12 4.08 -9.07 -45.77
N PRO A 13 3.81 -9.46 -44.52
CA PRO A 13 4.55 -8.95 -43.37
C PRO A 13 5.99 -9.48 -43.35
N PRO A 14 6.97 -8.70 -42.84
CA PRO A 14 8.35 -9.13 -42.77
C PRO A 14 8.53 -10.30 -41.78
N GLN A 15 9.24 -11.34 -42.26
CA GLN A 15 9.65 -12.49 -41.47
C GLN A 15 10.74 -12.07 -40.46
N GLN A 16 10.55 -12.42 -39.19
CA GLN A 16 11.55 -12.27 -38.14
C GLN A 16 12.70 -13.31 -38.35
N PRO A 17 13.96 -12.90 -38.15
CA PRO A 17 15.07 -13.86 -38.21
C PRO A 17 15.07 -14.75 -36.98
N SER A 18 15.03 -16.06 -37.23
CA SER A 18 15.25 -17.10 -36.26
C SER A 18 16.75 -17.31 -36.03
N GLY A 19 17.17 -17.36 -34.79
CA GLY A 19 18.40 -18.07 -34.41
C GLY A 19 19.54 -17.18 -33.91
N GLY A 20 19.81 -17.25 -32.64
CA GLY A 20 21.01 -16.74 -31.98
C GLY A 20 21.31 -17.52 -30.70
N ALA A 21 22.19 -18.49 -30.84
CA ALA A 21 22.99 -19.20 -29.84
C ALA A 21 22.84 -18.79 -28.35
N ARG A 22 22.40 -19.74 -27.53
CA ARG A 22 22.49 -19.70 -26.08
C ARG A 22 23.95 -19.72 -25.62
N SER A 23 24.42 -18.64 -25.05
CA SER A 23 25.69 -18.56 -24.32
C SER A 23 25.56 -19.29 -22.97
N THR A 24 26.25 -20.42 -22.85
CA THR A 24 26.39 -21.23 -21.63
C THR A 24 27.52 -20.71 -20.72
N ARG A 25 27.48 -19.43 -20.32
CA ARG A 25 28.48 -18.89 -19.40
C ARG A 25 27.77 -18.03 -18.36
N ASN A 26 27.20 -18.61 -17.32
CA ASN A 26 26.86 -17.96 -16.04
C ASN A 26 26.19 -18.94 -15.05
N ARG A 27 26.80 -20.12 -14.85
CA ARG A 27 26.33 -21.07 -13.82
C ARG A 27 27.32 -21.32 -12.67
N ALA A 28 28.25 -20.41 -12.41
CA ALA A 28 29.31 -20.65 -11.41
C ALA A 28 29.40 -19.66 -10.25
N ILE A 29 28.46 -18.72 -10.04
CA ILE A 29 28.60 -17.71 -8.98
C ILE A 29 27.49 -17.79 -7.90
N ALA A 30 26.55 -18.75 -7.97
CA ALA A 30 25.40 -18.78 -7.05
C ALA A 30 25.55 -19.68 -5.79
N ILE A 31 26.72 -20.27 -5.52
CA ILE A 31 26.86 -21.22 -4.39
C ILE A 31 27.73 -20.67 -3.21
N GLY A 32 28.35 -19.49 -3.37
CA GLY A 32 29.26 -18.93 -2.36
C GLY A 32 28.64 -18.04 -1.26
N LEU A 33 27.38 -17.59 -1.40
CA LEU A 33 26.80 -16.59 -0.49
C LEU A 33 25.85 -17.16 0.59
N SER A 34 25.46 -18.44 0.50
CA SER A 34 24.49 -19.03 1.44
C SER A 34 25.08 -19.46 2.79
N ALA A 35 26.40 -19.70 2.88
CA ALA A 35 27.02 -20.19 4.13
C ALA A 35 27.32 -19.06 5.13
N ALA A 36 27.56 -17.83 4.68
CA ALA A 36 27.91 -16.71 5.56
C ALA A 36 26.71 -16.13 6.32
N VAL A 37 25.49 -16.20 5.73
CA VAL A 37 24.27 -15.66 6.35
C VAL A 37 23.77 -16.55 7.49
N VAL A 38 23.90 -17.87 7.35
CA VAL A 38 23.46 -18.81 8.41
C VAL A 38 24.37 -18.73 9.64
N ALA A 39 25.67 -18.51 9.48
CA ALA A 39 26.60 -18.36 10.61
C ALA A 39 26.35 -17.04 11.37
N GLY A 40 26.00 -15.94 10.68
CA GLY A 40 25.69 -14.64 11.30
C GLY A 40 24.43 -14.64 12.16
N LEU A 41 23.40 -15.36 11.73
CA LEU A 41 22.14 -15.47 12.48
C LEU A 41 22.27 -16.32 13.75
N ALA A 42 23.13 -17.34 13.74
CA ALA A 42 23.37 -18.17 14.94
C ALA A 42 24.14 -17.41 16.03
N VAL A 43 25.09 -16.56 15.65
CA VAL A 43 25.86 -15.73 16.62
C VAL A 43 25.00 -14.61 17.20
N PHE A 44 24.13 -13.99 16.38
CA PHE A 44 23.22 -12.94 16.85
C PHE A 44 22.14 -13.50 17.79
N GLY A 45 21.61 -14.69 17.50
CA GLY A 45 20.64 -15.37 18.35
C GLY A 45 21.18 -15.76 19.72
N THR A 46 22.44 -16.20 19.83
CA THR A 46 23.08 -16.54 21.10
C THR A 46 23.45 -15.31 21.93
N TYR A 47 23.82 -14.20 21.29
CA TYR A 47 24.08 -12.94 21.97
C TYR A 47 22.82 -12.38 22.66
N MET A 48 21.68 -12.38 21.99
CA MET A 48 20.40 -11.88 22.54
C MET A 48 19.87 -12.74 23.70
N VAL A 49 20.12 -14.07 23.69
CA VAL A 49 19.68 -14.95 24.78
C VAL A 49 20.53 -14.74 26.04
N LEU A 50 21.81 -14.36 25.93
CA LEU A 50 22.68 -14.09 27.06
C LEU A 50 22.35 -12.75 27.76
N GLU A 51 21.95 -11.70 27.03
CA GLU A 51 21.56 -10.44 27.65
C GLU A 51 20.22 -10.49 28.40
N THR A 52 19.27 -11.36 28.01
CA THR A 52 17.99 -11.50 28.71
C THR A 52 18.08 -12.31 30.01
N SER A 53 19.19 -13.02 30.26
CA SER A 53 19.36 -13.85 31.47
C SER A 53 19.87 -13.03 32.67
N GLU A 54 20.58 -11.94 32.46
CA GLU A 54 21.15 -11.13 33.57
C GLU A 54 20.18 -10.09 34.14
N ALA A 55 19.06 -9.78 33.43
CA ALA A 55 18.09 -8.78 33.88
C ALA A 55 17.05 -9.31 34.90
N LYS A 56 17.11 -10.58 35.31
CA LYS A 56 16.07 -11.22 36.11
C LYS A 56 16.40 -11.42 37.60
N GLU A 57 17.59 -11.10 38.02
CA GLU A 57 18.02 -11.41 39.42
C GLU A 57 18.04 -10.23 40.40
N ASN A 58 17.63 -9.02 40.00
CA ASN A 58 17.73 -7.84 40.89
C ASN A 58 16.37 -7.16 41.15
N ARG A 59 15.34 -7.93 41.50
CA ARG A 59 14.10 -7.37 42.06
C ARG A 59 13.52 -8.27 43.14
N SER A 60 14.08 -8.16 44.33
CA SER A 60 13.34 -8.51 45.56
C SER A 60 13.79 -7.57 46.68
N SER A 61 12.85 -6.87 47.21
CA SER A 61 12.66 -6.18 48.48
C SER A 61 12.60 -4.66 48.47
N GLY A 62 11.46 -4.13 48.98
CA GLY A 62 11.31 -2.74 49.41
C GLY A 62 9.93 -2.12 49.21
N SER A 63 9.04 -2.46 50.08
CA SER A 63 7.89 -1.80 50.74
C SER A 63 7.55 -0.32 50.44
N ALA A 64 6.25 -0.11 50.17
CA ALA A 64 5.30 0.95 50.61
C ALA A 64 5.70 2.44 50.52
N GLY A 65 4.82 3.24 49.88
CA GLY A 65 4.74 4.68 50.03
C GLY A 65 3.93 5.38 48.93
N GLN A 66 2.82 5.92 49.32
CA GLN A 66 1.76 6.68 48.68
C GLN A 66 2.15 7.79 47.69
N ASP A 67 1.20 7.97 46.74
CA ASP A 67 0.74 9.25 46.17
C ASP A 67 1.77 10.19 45.52
N ASP A 68 1.72 10.25 44.18
CA ASP A 68 1.49 11.51 43.47
C ASP A 68 1.41 11.26 41.96
N LYS A 69 0.34 11.81 41.34
CA LYS A 69 0.16 11.85 39.90
C LYS A 69 1.01 12.96 39.29
N PRO A 70 1.77 12.71 38.26
CA PRO A 70 1.77 13.63 37.14
C PRO A 70 1.53 12.98 35.78
N SER A 71 0.59 13.53 35.10
CA SER A 71 0.47 13.84 33.70
C SER A 71 1.64 13.47 32.76
N GLY A 72 1.29 12.72 31.69
CA GLY A 72 1.86 12.97 30.36
C GLY A 72 3.22 12.39 30.06
N GLY A 73 3.23 11.22 29.52
CA GLY A 73 4.31 10.67 28.71
C GLY A 73 3.67 9.83 27.62
N ASP A 74 3.49 10.43 26.47
CA ASP A 74 3.08 9.75 25.25
C ASP A 74 4.21 8.79 24.84
N SER A 75 4.11 7.55 25.32
CA SER A 75 4.93 6.44 24.82
C SER A 75 4.19 5.87 23.65
N GLY A 76 4.74 6.07 22.44
CA GLY A 76 4.18 5.59 21.19
C GLY A 76 3.64 4.16 21.26
N ASP A 77 2.33 4.04 21.39
CA ASP A 77 1.58 2.80 21.24
C ASP A 77 1.47 2.45 19.75
N THR A 78 2.44 1.74 19.23
CA THR A 78 2.47 1.26 17.84
C THR A 78 1.68 -0.04 17.63
N GLY A 79 0.85 -0.46 18.57
CA GLY A 79 0.14 -1.77 18.52
C GLY A 79 -1.31 -1.75 18.98
N GLY A 80 -1.89 -0.60 19.35
CA GLY A 80 -3.28 -0.51 19.79
C GLY A 80 -4.29 -0.57 18.65
N ALA A 81 -5.51 -1.10 18.94
CA ALA A 81 -6.61 -1.10 17.99
C ALA A 81 -6.95 0.33 17.55
N ILE A 82 -7.01 0.58 16.25
CA ILE A 82 -7.39 1.88 15.68
C ILE A 82 -8.88 2.12 15.95
N ALA A 83 -9.19 3.14 16.73
CA ALA A 83 -10.55 3.47 17.07
C ALA A 83 -11.38 3.84 15.81
N GLY A 84 -12.54 3.21 15.66
CA GLY A 84 -13.42 3.44 14.50
C GLY A 84 -12.95 2.78 13.21
N LEU A 85 -11.96 1.90 13.27
CA LEU A 85 -11.54 1.07 12.14
C LEU A 85 -12.72 0.20 11.68
N LYS A 86 -13.03 0.27 10.40
CA LYS A 86 -13.92 -0.66 9.71
C LYS A 86 -13.08 -1.72 9.04
N SER A 87 -13.53 -2.96 9.12
CA SER A 87 -12.84 -4.11 8.53
C SER A 87 -13.82 -4.97 7.74
N TRP A 88 -13.40 -5.39 6.57
CA TRP A 88 -14.04 -6.40 5.73
C TRP A 88 -13.10 -7.59 5.62
N ASP A 89 -13.63 -8.78 5.43
CA ASP A 89 -12.77 -9.92 5.15
C ASP A 89 -12.17 -9.75 3.75
N GLY A 90 -10.86 -9.51 3.72
CA GLY A 90 -10.14 -9.29 2.46
C GLY A 90 -10.15 -10.54 1.54
N ALA A 91 -10.33 -11.73 2.11
CA ALA A 91 -10.43 -12.97 1.33
C ALA A 91 -11.78 -13.10 0.61
N GLU A 92 -12.83 -12.43 1.11
CA GLU A 92 -14.15 -12.42 0.48
C GLU A 92 -14.30 -11.29 -0.58
N LEU A 93 -13.36 -10.34 -0.61
CA LEU A 93 -13.35 -9.31 -1.64
C LEU A 93 -12.85 -9.91 -2.96
N ALA A 94 -13.67 -9.79 -4.00
CA ALA A 94 -13.30 -10.24 -5.35
C ALA A 94 -12.04 -9.50 -5.85
N ARG A 95 -11.27 -10.15 -6.72
CA ARG A 95 -10.01 -9.61 -7.27
C ARG A 95 -9.91 -9.84 -8.78
N ASN A 96 -11.05 -9.81 -9.48
CA ASN A 96 -11.04 -10.00 -10.92
C ASN A 96 -10.71 -8.68 -11.62
N HIS A 97 -9.85 -8.74 -12.62
CA HIS A 97 -9.60 -7.61 -13.49
C HIS A 97 -10.77 -7.41 -14.46
N SER A 98 -11.38 -6.23 -14.43
CA SER A 98 -12.48 -5.82 -15.29
C SER A 98 -12.16 -4.48 -15.95
N ALA A 99 -12.37 -4.39 -17.27
CA ALA A 99 -12.19 -3.13 -17.99
C ALA A 99 -13.37 -2.15 -17.84
N GLY A 100 -14.48 -2.61 -17.22
CA GLY A 100 -15.69 -1.81 -17.03
C GLY A 100 -15.76 -1.19 -15.64
N ASP A 101 -16.81 -0.38 -15.44
CA ASP A 101 -17.15 0.16 -14.13
C ASP A 101 -17.58 -0.95 -13.18
N VAL A 102 -17.26 -0.77 -11.91
CA VAL A 102 -17.64 -1.66 -10.81
C VAL A 102 -18.45 -0.86 -9.80
N ASP A 103 -19.59 -1.40 -9.41
CA ASP A 103 -20.43 -0.83 -8.35
C ASP A 103 -19.92 -1.29 -6.98
N TYR A 104 -19.37 -0.37 -6.20
CA TYR A 104 -18.81 -0.67 -4.88
C TYR A 104 -19.80 -0.32 -3.77
N PRO A 105 -20.05 -1.23 -2.82
CA PRO A 105 -21.03 -1.00 -1.75
C PRO A 105 -20.63 0.06 -0.72
N MET A 106 -19.36 0.52 -0.75
CA MET A 106 -18.85 1.56 0.15
C MET A 106 -18.05 2.63 -0.61
N PRO A 107 -18.35 3.93 -0.48
CA PRO A 107 -17.54 5.04 -0.97
C PRO A 107 -16.66 5.66 0.13
N PRO A 108 -15.34 5.78 -0.03
CA PRO A 108 -14.49 5.14 -1.07
C PRO A 108 -14.43 3.61 -0.93
N PRO A 109 -14.14 2.87 -2.02
CA PRO A 109 -13.99 1.42 -1.96
C PRO A 109 -12.74 0.98 -1.20
N VAL A 110 -12.78 -0.27 -0.70
CA VAL A 110 -11.68 -0.90 0.03
C VAL A 110 -11.18 -2.19 -0.62
N GLY A 111 -11.66 -2.51 -1.80
CA GLY A 111 -11.34 -3.73 -2.56
C GLY A 111 -12.53 -4.17 -3.40
N GLY A 112 -12.36 -5.24 -4.13
CA GLY A 112 -13.35 -5.78 -5.08
C GLY A 112 -12.74 -5.91 -6.48
N ASP A 113 -13.57 -6.29 -7.47
CA ASP A 113 -13.17 -6.30 -8.88
C ASP A 113 -12.68 -4.92 -9.30
N HIS A 114 -11.65 -4.86 -10.15
CA HIS A 114 -10.98 -3.60 -10.47
C HIS A 114 -10.35 -3.63 -11.87
N ASN A 115 -9.86 -2.47 -12.32
CA ASN A 115 -9.22 -2.34 -13.62
C ASN A 115 -7.83 -3.01 -13.63
N PRO A 116 -7.40 -3.66 -14.74
CA PRO A 116 -6.05 -4.21 -14.84
C PRO A 116 -4.92 -3.18 -14.79
N SER A 117 -5.23 -1.88 -14.90
CA SER A 117 -4.25 -0.81 -14.74
C SER A 117 -4.44 -0.13 -13.39
N TRP A 118 -3.38 -0.05 -12.60
CA TRP A 118 -3.38 0.67 -11.32
C TRP A 118 -3.05 2.15 -11.50
N LEU A 119 -3.31 2.97 -10.50
CA LEU A 119 -2.78 4.32 -10.37
C LEU A 119 -1.40 4.26 -9.73
N ASN A 120 -0.48 5.13 -10.15
CA ASN A 120 0.75 5.31 -9.38
C ASN A 120 0.41 5.62 -7.92
N CYS A 121 1.11 4.96 -7.00
CA CYS A 121 0.84 5.02 -5.57
C CYS A 121 2.12 5.09 -4.72
N ASP A 122 3.17 5.69 -5.26
CA ASP A 122 4.45 5.86 -4.56
C ASP A 122 4.62 7.28 -4.01
N GLY A 123 3.59 7.74 -3.27
CA GLY A 123 3.52 9.11 -2.78
C GLY A 123 2.76 10.07 -3.72
N ASP A 124 1.89 9.54 -4.56
CA ASP A 124 1.22 10.31 -5.60
C ASP A 124 0.02 11.10 -5.07
N VAL A 125 -0.03 12.40 -5.37
CA VAL A 125 -1.13 13.31 -4.99
C VAL A 125 -1.84 13.77 -6.26
N TYR A 126 -3.06 13.28 -6.45
CA TYR A 126 -3.93 13.62 -7.57
C TYR A 126 -4.78 14.83 -7.22
N GLU A 127 -4.81 15.85 -8.07
CA GLU A 127 -5.60 17.08 -7.88
C GLU A 127 -7.08 16.91 -8.25
N LYS A 128 -7.43 15.84 -8.97
CA LYS A 128 -8.78 15.51 -9.39
C LYS A 128 -9.20 14.16 -8.84
N ALA A 129 -10.52 13.93 -8.78
CA ALA A 129 -11.06 12.62 -8.48
C ALA A 129 -10.51 11.57 -9.44
N VAL A 130 -10.20 10.40 -8.91
CA VAL A 130 -9.63 9.28 -9.67
C VAL A 130 -10.68 8.19 -9.87
N PRO A 131 -10.57 7.36 -10.92
CA PRO A 131 -11.47 6.22 -11.09
C PRO A 131 -11.28 5.21 -9.96
N ASN A 132 -12.38 4.83 -9.32
CA ASN A 132 -12.38 3.87 -8.22
C ASN A 132 -11.69 2.55 -8.60
N VAL A 133 -11.99 2.04 -9.78
CA VAL A 133 -11.46 0.76 -10.27
C VAL A 133 -9.93 0.73 -10.39
N ASN A 134 -9.30 1.86 -10.68
CA ASN A 134 -7.84 1.96 -10.76
C ASN A 134 -7.22 2.17 -9.38
N ALA A 135 -7.86 2.95 -8.50
CA ALA A 135 -7.43 3.13 -7.12
C ALA A 135 -7.50 1.80 -6.33
N VAL A 136 -8.56 1.00 -6.54
CA VAL A 136 -8.69 -0.33 -5.91
C VAL A 136 -7.56 -1.26 -6.30
N HIS A 137 -7.08 -1.23 -7.55
CA HIS A 137 -5.89 -2.01 -7.95
C HIS A 137 -4.64 -1.55 -7.16
N SER A 138 -4.47 -0.25 -6.95
CA SER A 138 -3.38 0.24 -6.10
C SER A 138 -3.49 -0.27 -4.65
N LEU A 139 -4.72 -0.41 -4.10
CA LEU A 139 -4.92 -1.04 -2.79
C LEU A 139 -4.52 -2.51 -2.78
N GLU A 140 -4.75 -3.26 -3.88
CA GLU A 140 -4.32 -4.65 -4.03
C GLU A 140 -2.80 -4.78 -3.95
N HIS A 141 -2.05 -3.82 -4.50
CA HIS A 141 -0.60 -3.72 -4.39
C HIS A 141 -0.11 -3.33 -2.97
N GLY A 142 -1.04 -3.05 -2.04
CA GLY A 142 -0.72 -2.70 -0.66
C GLY A 142 -0.60 -1.21 -0.38
N ALA A 143 -1.12 -0.37 -1.26
CA ALA A 143 -1.18 1.05 -1.02
C ALA A 143 -2.27 1.44 -0.01
N VAL A 144 -2.09 2.60 0.62
CA VAL A 144 -3.12 3.32 1.35
C VAL A 144 -3.60 4.50 0.52
N TRP A 145 -4.88 4.54 0.26
CA TRP A 145 -5.54 5.64 -0.43
C TRP A 145 -6.12 6.63 0.57
N VAL A 146 -5.59 7.84 0.60
CA VAL A 146 -6.08 8.96 1.39
C VAL A 146 -7.04 9.79 0.55
N THR A 147 -8.28 9.92 0.98
CA THR A 147 -9.29 10.69 0.27
C THR A 147 -9.85 11.81 1.13
N TYR A 148 -10.23 12.91 0.50
CA TYR A 148 -10.81 14.04 1.19
C TYR A 148 -12.03 14.60 0.44
N SER A 149 -13.00 15.10 1.20
CA SER A 149 -14.17 15.80 0.68
C SER A 149 -14.06 17.30 0.91
N THR A 150 -15.05 18.07 0.45
CA THR A 150 -15.16 19.53 0.71
C THR A 150 -15.34 19.89 2.20
N LYS A 151 -15.46 18.89 3.09
CA LYS A 151 -15.53 19.10 4.55
C LYS A 151 -14.14 19.16 5.19
N ALA A 152 -13.10 18.71 4.51
CA ALA A 152 -11.73 18.80 5.01
C ALA A 152 -11.25 20.25 4.92
N ALA A 153 -10.56 20.71 5.96
CA ALA A 153 -9.93 22.03 5.93
C ALA A 153 -8.75 22.04 4.98
N ASP A 154 -8.52 23.15 4.27
CA ASP A 154 -7.41 23.29 3.32
C ASP A 154 -6.06 22.98 3.97
N GLY A 155 -5.87 23.37 5.23
CA GLY A 155 -4.65 23.09 6.00
C GLY A 155 -4.43 21.60 6.26
N ASP A 156 -5.50 20.83 6.49
CA ASP A 156 -5.43 19.37 6.64
C ASP A 156 -5.11 18.69 5.31
N VAL A 157 -5.72 19.16 4.22
CA VAL A 157 -5.43 18.67 2.87
C VAL A 157 -3.95 18.86 2.51
N ALA A 158 -3.39 20.05 2.80
CA ALA A 158 -1.99 20.33 2.56
C ALA A 158 -1.05 19.43 3.40
N LYS A 159 -1.32 19.26 4.70
CA LYS A 159 -0.54 18.36 5.58
C LYS A 159 -0.58 16.91 5.11
N LEU A 160 -1.76 16.41 4.72
CA LEU A 160 -1.90 15.04 4.21
C LEU A 160 -1.16 14.85 2.90
N ALA A 161 -1.20 15.86 2.00
CA ALA A 161 -0.45 15.81 0.75
C ALA A 161 1.07 15.72 0.97
N GLU A 162 1.62 16.46 1.95
CA GLU A 162 3.04 16.36 2.32
C GLU A 162 3.37 14.98 2.88
N ARG A 163 2.51 14.45 3.75
CA ARG A 163 2.67 13.12 4.31
C ARG A 163 2.64 12.03 3.24
N VAL A 164 1.67 12.08 2.33
CA VAL A 164 1.57 11.15 1.21
C VAL A 164 2.82 11.21 0.35
N ARG A 165 3.27 12.40 -0.07
CA ARG A 165 4.49 12.55 -0.88
C ARG A 165 5.75 11.97 -0.23
N SER A 166 5.77 11.89 1.09
CA SER A 166 6.91 11.34 1.86
C SER A 166 6.77 9.87 2.23
N THR A 167 5.66 9.23 1.87
CA THR A 167 5.36 7.85 2.26
C THR A 167 5.16 6.98 1.01
N PRO A 168 6.07 6.05 0.70
CA PRO A 168 5.87 5.08 -0.37
C PRO A 168 4.60 4.26 -0.17
N PHE A 169 4.04 3.73 -1.24
CA PHE A 169 2.77 2.98 -1.21
C PHE A 169 1.61 3.77 -0.60
N THR A 170 1.52 5.04 -0.96
CA THR A 170 0.37 5.89 -0.67
C THR A 170 -0.05 6.68 -1.90
N LEU A 171 -1.33 6.98 -1.99
CA LEU A 171 -1.87 7.91 -2.97
C LEU A 171 -2.96 8.77 -2.32
N MET A 172 -3.19 9.96 -2.86
CA MET A 172 -4.20 10.89 -2.35
C MET A 172 -5.01 11.49 -3.49
N SER A 173 -6.33 11.64 -3.29
CA SER A 173 -7.21 12.34 -4.22
C SER A 173 -8.43 12.95 -3.54
N PRO A 174 -9.10 13.94 -4.15
CA PRO A 174 -10.44 14.33 -3.73
C PRO A 174 -11.45 13.18 -3.97
N TYR A 175 -12.49 13.12 -3.10
CA TYR A 175 -13.59 12.18 -3.19
C TYR A 175 -14.89 12.84 -2.67
N ALA A 176 -15.70 13.36 -3.57
CA ALA A 176 -16.84 14.22 -3.21
C ALA A 176 -17.95 13.47 -2.45
N GLU A 177 -18.18 12.19 -2.79
CA GLU A 177 -19.33 11.42 -2.28
C GLU A 177 -19.07 10.78 -0.91
N GLN A 178 -17.85 10.88 -0.36
CA GLN A 178 -17.57 10.34 0.97
C GLN A 178 -18.27 11.13 2.08
N LYS A 179 -18.71 10.42 3.13
CA LYS A 179 -19.43 11.03 4.23
C LYS A 179 -18.53 11.84 5.18
N GLY A 180 -17.29 11.40 5.38
CA GLY A 180 -16.32 12.05 6.27
C GLY A 180 -15.52 13.16 5.59
N ALA A 181 -14.81 13.94 6.38
CA ALA A 181 -13.87 14.93 5.87
C ALA A 181 -12.69 14.26 5.19
N ILE A 182 -12.07 13.30 5.89
CA ILE A 182 -10.89 12.54 5.47
C ILE A 182 -11.17 11.06 5.68
N VAL A 183 -10.82 10.22 4.69
CA VAL A 183 -10.93 8.77 4.79
C VAL A 183 -9.61 8.15 4.34
N LEU A 184 -9.10 7.17 5.10
CA LEU A 184 -7.98 6.34 4.72
C LEU A 184 -8.49 4.94 4.43
N SER A 185 -8.17 4.41 3.26
CA SER A 185 -8.57 3.09 2.78
C SER A 185 -7.34 2.24 2.44
N ALA A 186 -7.32 0.99 2.88
CA ALA A 186 -6.43 -0.06 2.42
C ALA A 186 -7.29 -1.28 2.07
N TRP A 187 -6.71 -2.32 1.50
CA TRP A 187 -7.49 -3.51 1.16
C TRP A 187 -8.24 -4.07 2.38
N GLY A 188 -9.56 -4.08 2.32
CA GLY A 188 -10.44 -4.54 3.40
C GLY A 188 -10.39 -3.72 4.69
N LYS A 189 -9.79 -2.53 4.70
CA LYS A 189 -9.65 -1.68 5.90
C LYS A 189 -9.94 -0.23 5.59
N GLN A 190 -10.63 0.44 6.54
CA GLN A 190 -10.95 1.86 6.38
C GLN A 190 -11.10 2.55 7.73
N VAL A 191 -10.62 3.79 7.83
CA VAL A 191 -10.87 4.69 8.96
C VAL A 191 -11.28 6.07 8.45
N THR A 192 -12.17 6.73 9.18
CA THR A 192 -12.58 8.12 8.93
C THR A 192 -12.06 8.99 10.04
N VAL A 193 -11.45 10.12 9.67
CA VAL A 193 -10.94 11.15 10.60
C VAL A 193 -11.40 12.52 10.17
N ASP A 194 -11.37 13.49 11.08
CA ASP A 194 -11.79 14.86 10.80
C ASP A 194 -10.61 15.84 10.61
N SER A 195 -9.39 15.43 10.96
CA SER A 195 -8.18 16.24 10.83
C SER A 195 -6.97 15.40 10.44
N ALA A 196 -6.00 16.02 9.78
CA ALA A 196 -4.70 15.43 9.46
C ALA A 196 -3.85 15.15 10.70
N ASP A 197 -4.10 15.86 11.80
CA ASP A 197 -3.38 15.70 13.07
C ASP A 197 -3.98 14.60 13.96
N ASP A 198 -5.03 13.91 13.50
CA ASP A 198 -5.58 12.74 14.20
C ASP A 198 -4.55 11.61 14.21
N ARG A 199 -4.18 11.13 15.42
CA ARG A 199 -3.18 10.06 15.60
C ARG A 199 -3.50 8.80 14.80
N ARG A 200 -4.77 8.56 14.47
CA ARG A 200 -5.22 7.41 13.68
C ARG A 200 -4.69 7.44 12.24
N VAL A 201 -4.32 8.62 11.73
CA VAL A 201 -3.67 8.74 10.43
C VAL A 201 -2.33 8.00 10.45
N ASP A 202 -1.48 8.28 11.44
CA ASP A 202 -0.18 7.63 11.59
C ASP A 202 -0.31 6.14 11.89
N GLN A 203 -1.23 5.79 12.77
CA GLN A 203 -1.51 4.39 13.11
C GLN A 203 -1.96 3.60 11.89
N PHE A 204 -2.83 4.16 11.05
CA PHE A 204 -3.34 3.51 9.85
C PHE A 204 -2.23 3.32 8.80
N LEU A 205 -1.45 4.37 8.53
CA LEU A 205 -0.32 4.28 7.60
C LEU A 205 0.71 3.25 8.07
N ALA A 206 1.12 3.30 9.33
CA ALA A 206 2.09 2.37 9.90
C ALA A 206 1.63 0.90 9.86
N GLN A 207 0.33 0.64 9.98
CA GLN A 207 -0.21 -0.70 10.04
C GLN A 207 -0.55 -1.28 8.67
N TYR A 208 -0.99 -0.45 7.71
CA TYR A 208 -1.61 -0.92 6.48
C TYR A 208 -0.86 -0.59 5.19
N VAL A 209 0.15 0.29 5.21
CA VAL A 209 1.07 0.42 4.07
C VAL A 209 1.88 -0.87 3.97
N GLN A 210 1.71 -1.59 2.86
CA GLN A 210 2.33 -2.93 2.67
C GLN A 210 2.06 -3.88 3.85
N GLY A 211 0.93 -3.71 4.54
CA GLY A 211 0.56 -4.51 5.70
C GLY A 211 0.10 -5.93 5.34
N PRO A 212 -0.20 -6.76 6.35
CA PRO A 212 -0.56 -8.19 6.16
C PRO A 212 -1.87 -8.42 5.40
N GLN A 213 -2.69 -7.38 5.22
CA GLN A 213 -3.92 -7.43 4.44
C GLN A 213 -3.69 -7.32 2.93
N THR A 214 -2.47 -7.02 2.48
CA THR A 214 -2.11 -6.83 1.07
C THR A 214 -2.28 -8.12 0.29
N PRO A 215 -3.10 -8.17 -0.77
CA PRO A 215 -3.28 -9.37 -1.58
C PRO A 215 -2.06 -9.69 -2.45
N GLU A 216 -1.40 -8.66 -3.01
CA GLU A 216 -0.24 -8.80 -3.89
C GLU A 216 1.01 -8.14 -3.31
N PRO A 217 1.60 -8.72 -2.25
CA PRO A 217 2.78 -8.13 -1.62
C PRO A 217 3.99 -8.13 -2.58
N GLY A 218 4.62 -6.96 -2.72
CA GLY A 218 5.76 -6.77 -3.62
C GLY A 218 5.39 -6.33 -5.05
N ALA A 219 4.10 -6.20 -5.37
CA ALA A 219 3.68 -5.57 -6.60
C ALA A 219 4.07 -4.07 -6.63
N PRO A 220 4.44 -3.50 -7.80
CA PRO A 220 4.95 -2.14 -7.88
C PRO A 220 3.85 -1.08 -7.70
N CYS A 221 4.18 0.04 -7.06
CA CYS A 221 3.35 1.24 -7.03
C CYS A 221 3.71 2.27 -8.11
N THR A 222 4.74 2.01 -8.91
CA THR A 222 5.18 2.84 -10.03
C THR A 222 4.92 2.15 -11.37
N GLY A 223 4.89 2.92 -12.46
CA GLY A 223 4.63 2.38 -13.80
C GLY A 223 3.15 2.13 -14.11
N GLY A 224 2.25 2.58 -13.25
CA GLY A 224 0.82 2.64 -13.48
C GLY A 224 0.41 3.94 -14.19
N LEU A 225 -0.86 4.31 -14.04
CA LEU A 225 -1.39 5.55 -14.59
C LEU A 225 -0.92 6.75 -13.75
N GLU A 226 -0.27 7.72 -14.38
CA GLU A 226 0.16 8.98 -13.75
C GLU A 226 -0.95 10.04 -13.79
N THR A 227 -1.85 9.94 -14.74
CA THR A 227 -2.95 10.86 -14.95
C THR A 227 -4.27 10.11 -15.05
N VAL A 228 -5.32 10.75 -14.57
CA VAL A 228 -6.67 10.20 -14.64
C VAL A 228 -7.14 10.20 -16.11
N PRO A 229 -7.56 9.07 -16.69
CA PRO A 229 -8.23 9.07 -17.97
C PRO A 229 -9.45 10.00 -17.93
N GLN A 230 -9.58 10.88 -18.93
CA GLN A 230 -10.74 11.80 -19.07
C GLN A 230 -11.92 11.06 -19.68
#